data_e29be0c920f618265c2d070410a44503
#
_entry.id   e29be0c920f618265c2d070410a44503
#
_cell.length_a   1.000
_cell.length_b   1.000
_cell.length_c   1.000
_cell.angle_alpha   90.00
_cell.angle_beta   90.00
_cell.angle_gamma   90.00
#
_symmetry.space_group_name_H-M   'P 1'
#
loop_
_entity.id
_entity.type
_entity.pdbx_description
1 polymer ?
#
loop_
_entity_poly.entity_id
_entity_poly.type
_entity_poly.pdbx_seq_one_letter_code
_entity_poly.pdbx_strand_id
1 'polypeptide(L)'
;MFLNPEKLLEAKSAEVLAAAARGHLGLDHRFLHALLDRREGALPAVLAFAERDRSNDVVDLTPELTAIFRYWQPPEAIPFYIRQIKEDPENVSDEVTIGLVDAGAAALEPLLKLYADLEETESGEVAFILASLRVRDERILKLLLERIEFDLSDTLLLLGIYGDPAARPAIENAALLVSDDAELMKEVNDTLEQLGAPKEPLVEEPFDIWTLYPPEDAPPLDLLDEDERGELLTHPVASIRAAAAYSFFNRQPDAAQRKQLLKMAQEDESAEVRARCWEALLDATEEAGVLDAMLHALRNPQLAVEEKCGLLVGMAAEADRAEVRQAIVDLYAIPEGRAKALEAMWRSVHPAFRDYFAKHLNDADLEIRRAAIWGVGYYGIRSELDTLRQLFNDEELRSDALFAYALAIPSEVSRARMKSLFTRVEKDAHGLSEMEEELVKTALDERLLLAGKEPVFQPQED
;
A
#
# COMPACT_ATOMS: atom_id res chain seq x y z
N MET A 1 -21.46 6.66 0.36
CA MET A 1 -22.31 6.04 -0.68
C MET A 1 -21.38 5.34 -1.67
N PHE A 2 -21.26 4.05 -1.52
CA PHE A 2 -20.46 3.26 -2.46
C PHE A 2 -21.12 3.31 -3.84
N LEU A 3 -20.38 3.77 -4.83
CA LEU A 3 -20.89 3.90 -6.16
C LEU A 3 -20.81 2.53 -6.85
N ASN A 4 -21.97 1.87 -7.05
CA ASN A 4 -22.02 0.64 -7.83
C ASN A 4 -21.37 0.89 -9.20
N PRO A 5 -20.32 0.12 -9.58
CA PRO A 5 -19.56 0.36 -10.80
C PRO A 5 -20.40 0.36 -12.09
N GLU A 6 -21.47 -0.43 -12.16
CA GLU A 6 -22.38 -0.41 -13.31
C GLU A 6 -23.11 0.92 -13.41
N LYS A 7 -23.55 1.49 -12.28
CA LYS A 7 -24.16 2.84 -12.23
C LYS A 7 -23.15 3.95 -12.49
N LEU A 8 -21.89 3.76 -12.09
CA LEU A 8 -20.80 4.68 -12.40
C LEU A 8 -20.57 4.82 -13.90
N LEU A 9 -20.68 3.73 -14.66
CA LEU A 9 -20.52 3.76 -16.11
C LEU A 9 -21.64 4.52 -16.83
N GLU A 10 -22.83 4.65 -16.22
CA GLU A 10 -23.97 5.42 -16.72
C GLU A 10 -23.93 6.89 -16.30
N ALA A 11 -23.21 7.22 -15.21
CA ALA A 11 -23.11 8.57 -14.67
C ALA A 11 -22.19 9.47 -15.51
N LYS A 12 -22.37 10.79 -15.37
CA LYS A 12 -21.45 11.77 -15.99
C LYS A 12 -20.11 11.73 -15.29
N SER A 13 -19.02 11.76 -16.07
CA SER A 13 -17.66 11.69 -15.56
C SER A 13 -17.36 12.68 -14.42
N ALA A 14 -17.83 13.94 -14.52
CA ALA A 14 -17.65 14.94 -13.47
C ALA A 14 -18.36 14.60 -12.16
N GLU A 15 -19.53 13.97 -12.21
CA GLU A 15 -20.29 13.57 -11.03
C GLU A 15 -19.58 12.43 -10.30
N VAL A 16 -18.99 11.51 -11.05
CA VAL A 16 -18.23 10.37 -10.50
C VAL A 16 -16.93 10.84 -9.85
N LEU A 17 -16.15 11.66 -10.54
CA LEU A 17 -14.92 12.23 -9.97
C LEU A 17 -15.21 13.02 -8.69
N ALA A 18 -16.29 13.84 -8.69
CA ALA A 18 -16.68 14.61 -7.52
C ALA A 18 -17.18 13.73 -6.36
N ALA A 19 -17.78 12.57 -6.64
CA ALA A 19 -18.20 11.63 -5.61
C ALA A 19 -17.00 10.86 -5.05
N ALA A 20 -16.06 10.43 -5.91
CA ALA A 20 -14.82 9.79 -5.50
C ALA A 20 -13.96 10.68 -4.60
N ALA A 21 -13.80 11.96 -4.96
CA ALA A 21 -13.02 12.92 -4.18
C ALA A 21 -13.64 13.26 -2.81
N ARG A 22 -14.96 13.15 -2.66
CA ARG A 22 -15.68 13.42 -1.40
C ARG A 22 -15.89 12.17 -0.54
N GLY A 23 -15.79 10.98 -1.14
CA GLY A 23 -15.86 9.71 -0.44
C GLY A 23 -14.51 9.28 0.07
N HIS A 24 -14.48 8.23 0.93
CA HIS A 24 -13.23 7.68 1.46
C HIS A 24 -12.57 6.67 0.53
N LEU A 25 -13.27 6.18 -0.49
CA LEU A 25 -12.82 5.10 -1.38
C LEU A 25 -11.89 5.55 -2.51
N GLY A 26 -11.86 6.85 -2.82
CA GLY A 26 -11.18 7.32 -4.01
C GLY A 26 -11.88 6.89 -5.31
N LEU A 27 -11.14 6.85 -6.41
CA LEU A 27 -11.66 6.49 -7.72
C LEU A 27 -11.57 4.98 -7.95
N ASP A 28 -12.71 4.34 -8.24
CA ASP A 28 -12.74 2.93 -8.64
C ASP A 28 -11.94 2.74 -9.95
N HIS A 29 -10.95 1.84 -9.94
CA HIS A 29 -10.06 1.62 -11.09
C HIS A 29 -10.80 1.18 -12.35
N ARG A 30 -11.89 0.42 -12.22
CA ARG A 30 -12.73 0.03 -13.37
C ARG A 30 -13.45 1.23 -13.98
N PHE A 31 -13.83 2.22 -13.16
CA PHE A 31 -14.36 3.46 -13.69
C PHE A 31 -13.25 4.28 -14.38
N LEU A 32 -12.04 4.31 -13.82
CA LEU A 32 -10.89 4.93 -14.46
C LEU A 32 -10.67 4.33 -15.85
N HIS A 33 -10.66 3.00 -15.98
CA HIS A 33 -10.50 2.32 -17.26
C HIS A 33 -11.64 2.68 -18.25
N ALA A 34 -12.90 2.64 -17.80
CA ALA A 34 -14.03 3.03 -18.64
C ALA A 34 -14.00 4.53 -19.04
N LEU A 35 -13.46 5.38 -18.18
CA LEU A 35 -13.22 6.80 -18.49
C LEU A 35 -12.20 6.97 -19.60
N LEU A 36 -11.09 6.23 -19.54
CA LEU A 36 -10.01 6.29 -20.54
C LEU A 36 -10.49 5.91 -21.94
N ASP A 37 -11.41 4.93 -22.05
CA ASP A 37 -11.99 4.52 -23.33
C ASP A 37 -12.95 5.58 -23.93
N ARG A 38 -13.38 6.58 -23.14
CA ARG A 38 -14.35 7.61 -23.54
C ARG A 38 -13.76 9.00 -23.72
N ARG A 39 -12.47 9.11 -24.04
CA ARG A 39 -11.70 10.37 -24.10
C ARG A 39 -12.50 11.56 -24.64
N GLU A 40 -13.05 11.46 -25.85
CA GLU A 40 -13.73 12.59 -26.51
C GLU A 40 -14.92 13.13 -25.72
N GLY A 41 -15.67 12.26 -25.04
CA GLY A 41 -16.82 12.67 -24.22
C GLY A 41 -16.45 13.10 -22.80
N ALA A 42 -15.35 12.59 -22.26
CA ALA A 42 -14.97 12.78 -20.87
C ALA A 42 -13.96 13.94 -20.65
N LEU A 43 -13.08 14.22 -21.62
CA LEU A 43 -12.01 15.18 -21.46
C LEU A 43 -12.46 16.57 -20.95
N PRO A 44 -13.51 17.20 -21.47
CA PRO A 44 -13.96 18.51 -20.95
C PRO A 44 -14.39 18.46 -19.49
N ALA A 45 -15.02 17.35 -19.08
CA ALA A 45 -15.48 17.15 -17.70
C ALA A 45 -14.30 16.92 -16.74
N VAL A 46 -13.30 16.13 -17.18
CA VAL A 46 -12.08 15.87 -16.40
C VAL A 46 -11.25 17.14 -16.23
N LEU A 47 -11.08 17.94 -17.28
CA LEU A 47 -10.40 19.25 -17.21
C LEU A 47 -11.11 20.20 -16.25
N ALA A 48 -12.44 20.32 -16.36
CA ALA A 48 -13.21 21.18 -15.46
C ALA A 48 -13.11 20.70 -14.01
N PHE A 49 -13.08 19.38 -13.78
CA PHE A 49 -12.86 18.81 -12.46
C PHE A 49 -11.46 19.11 -11.93
N ALA A 50 -10.43 19.01 -12.76
CA ALA A 50 -9.05 19.32 -12.40
C ALA A 50 -8.82 20.79 -12.03
N GLU A 51 -9.62 21.71 -12.59
CA GLU A 51 -9.51 23.16 -12.35
C GLU A 51 -10.33 23.67 -11.16
N ARG A 52 -11.23 22.84 -10.59
CA ARG A 52 -12.10 23.28 -9.49
C ARG A 52 -11.35 23.46 -8.17
N ASP A 53 -11.98 24.16 -7.23
CA ASP A 53 -11.52 24.19 -5.83
C ASP A 53 -11.64 22.81 -5.20
N ARG A 54 -10.56 22.32 -4.59
CA ARG A 54 -10.43 20.99 -3.96
C ARG A 54 -10.35 21.06 -2.43
N SER A 55 -10.54 22.23 -1.85
CA SER A 55 -10.42 22.42 -0.38
C SER A 55 -11.35 21.55 0.46
N ASN A 56 -12.39 20.97 -0.15
CA ASN A 56 -13.35 20.06 0.49
C ASN A 56 -13.19 18.60 0.05
N ASP A 57 -12.13 18.25 -0.67
CA ASP A 57 -11.87 16.88 -1.04
C ASP A 57 -11.34 16.10 0.16
N VAL A 58 -11.83 14.89 0.34
CA VAL A 58 -11.38 13.93 1.34
C VAL A 58 -10.23 13.09 0.79
N VAL A 59 -10.34 12.74 -0.50
CA VAL A 59 -9.33 11.99 -1.24
C VAL A 59 -8.73 12.90 -2.31
N ASP A 60 -7.41 13.00 -2.34
CA ASP A 60 -6.69 13.69 -3.41
C ASP A 60 -6.62 12.80 -4.65
N LEU A 61 -7.31 13.22 -5.71
CA LEU A 61 -7.29 12.54 -7.01
C LEU A 61 -6.24 13.12 -7.97
N THR A 62 -5.27 13.89 -7.46
CA THR A 62 -4.18 14.44 -8.30
C THR A 62 -3.37 13.34 -9.00
N PRO A 63 -3.01 12.23 -8.36
CA PRO A 63 -2.29 11.15 -9.02
C PRO A 63 -3.07 10.55 -10.21
N GLU A 64 -4.36 10.26 -10.02
CA GLU A 64 -5.22 9.70 -11.06
C GLU A 64 -5.43 10.68 -12.21
N LEU A 65 -5.63 11.96 -11.91
CA LEU A 65 -5.75 13.01 -12.94
C LEU A 65 -4.46 13.15 -13.75
N THR A 66 -3.31 13.11 -13.08
CA THR A 66 -1.99 13.15 -13.73
C THR A 66 -1.80 11.95 -14.65
N ALA A 67 -2.15 10.74 -14.20
CA ALA A 67 -2.09 9.53 -15.00
C ALA A 67 -3.04 9.60 -16.20
N ILE A 68 -4.28 10.08 -16.04
CA ILE A 68 -5.25 10.26 -17.13
C ILE A 68 -4.69 11.24 -18.18
N PHE A 69 -4.17 12.38 -17.75
CA PHE A 69 -3.65 13.38 -18.68
C PHE A 69 -2.37 12.92 -19.36
N ARG A 70 -1.51 12.18 -18.68
CA ARG A 70 -0.34 11.54 -19.29
C ARG A 70 -0.74 10.49 -20.34
N TYR A 71 -1.77 9.70 -20.08
CA TYR A 71 -2.29 8.72 -21.04
C TYR A 71 -2.95 9.35 -22.25
N TRP A 72 -3.75 10.41 -22.03
CA TRP A 72 -4.46 11.12 -23.12
C TRP A 72 -3.62 12.14 -23.84
N GLN A 73 -2.62 12.71 -23.20
CA GLN A 73 -1.74 13.78 -23.71
C GLN A 73 -2.51 14.98 -24.30
N PRO A 74 -3.51 15.57 -23.63
CA PRO A 74 -4.21 16.73 -24.12
C PRO A 74 -3.42 17.99 -23.83
N PRO A 75 -3.14 18.85 -24.83
CA PRO A 75 -2.47 20.15 -24.58
C PRO A 75 -3.21 21.03 -23.56
N GLU A 76 -4.51 20.85 -23.43
CA GLU A 76 -5.37 21.55 -22.46
C GLU A 76 -5.05 21.20 -21.01
N ALA A 77 -4.31 20.12 -20.73
CA ALA A 77 -3.88 19.75 -19.38
C ALA A 77 -2.63 20.52 -18.89
N ILE A 78 -1.94 21.28 -19.77
CA ILE A 78 -0.76 22.04 -19.37
C ILE A 78 -1.02 22.98 -18.17
N PRO A 79 -2.13 23.73 -18.07
CA PRO A 79 -2.42 24.54 -16.89
C PRO A 79 -2.52 23.74 -15.58
N PHE A 80 -2.99 22.49 -15.64
CA PHE A 80 -3.04 21.58 -14.49
C PHE A 80 -1.63 21.23 -14.00
N TYR A 81 -0.72 20.85 -14.88
CA TYR A 81 0.67 20.57 -14.56
C TYR A 81 1.41 21.80 -14.00
N ILE A 82 1.23 22.95 -14.65
CA ILE A 82 1.82 24.24 -14.20
C ILE A 82 1.36 24.60 -12.78
N ARG A 83 0.11 24.28 -12.43
CA ARG A 83 -0.39 24.54 -11.07
C ARG A 83 0.30 23.65 -10.05
N GLN A 84 0.50 22.37 -10.32
CA GLN A 84 1.21 21.47 -9.42
C GLN A 84 2.63 21.95 -9.14
N ILE A 85 3.37 22.39 -10.16
CA ILE A 85 4.69 22.97 -9.95
C ILE A 85 4.62 24.25 -9.08
N LYS A 86 3.59 25.08 -9.23
CA LYS A 86 3.43 26.30 -8.40
C LYS A 86 3.11 25.97 -6.94
N GLU A 87 2.40 24.88 -6.68
CA GLU A 87 2.05 24.44 -5.34
C GLU A 87 3.26 23.87 -4.59
N ASP A 88 4.17 23.17 -5.29
CA ASP A 88 5.41 22.63 -4.72
C ASP A 88 6.54 22.61 -5.79
N PRO A 89 7.25 23.73 -5.99
CA PRO A 89 8.25 23.85 -7.04
C PRO A 89 9.54 23.06 -6.78
N GLU A 90 9.78 22.66 -5.53
CA GLU A 90 10.97 21.87 -5.15
C GLU A 90 10.76 20.35 -5.28
N ASN A 91 9.49 19.88 -5.31
CA ASN A 91 9.16 18.45 -5.34
C ASN A 91 8.20 18.14 -6.51
N VAL A 92 8.61 18.41 -7.73
CA VAL A 92 7.83 18.12 -8.94
C VAL A 92 7.87 16.61 -9.22
N SER A 93 6.71 15.98 -9.36
CA SER A 93 6.67 14.55 -9.68
C SER A 93 7.16 14.25 -11.11
N ASP A 94 7.74 13.06 -11.29
CA ASP A 94 8.19 12.59 -12.60
C ASP A 94 7.06 12.59 -13.63
N GLU A 95 5.83 12.27 -13.23
CA GLU A 95 4.67 12.26 -14.11
C GLU A 95 4.32 13.65 -14.64
N VAL A 96 4.45 14.69 -13.82
CA VAL A 96 4.25 16.10 -14.24
C VAL A 96 5.34 16.52 -15.22
N THR A 97 6.59 16.19 -14.89
CA THR A 97 7.75 16.48 -15.75
C THR A 97 7.59 15.80 -17.11
N ILE A 98 7.31 14.50 -17.15
CA ILE A 98 7.13 13.76 -18.41
C ILE A 98 5.91 14.29 -19.18
N GLY A 99 4.80 14.58 -18.49
CA GLY A 99 3.60 15.12 -19.13
C GLY A 99 3.85 16.46 -19.85
N LEU A 100 4.68 17.33 -19.28
CA LEU A 100 5.08 18.59 -19.88
C LEU A 100 6.11 18.39 -21.00
N VAL A 101 7.07 17.50 -20.85
CA VAL A 101 8.03 17.13 -21.90
C VAL A 101 7.33 16.54 -23.11
N ASP A 102 6.34 15.67 -22.91
CA ASP A 102 5.53 15.09 -23.98
C ASP A 102 4.65 16.13 -24.70
N ALA A 103 4.19 17.17 -23.96
CA ALA A 103 3.47 18.29 -24.56
C ALA A 103 4.37 19.15 -25.47
N GLY A 104 5.69 19.08 -25.34
CA GLY A 104 6.68 19.66 -26.22
C GLY A 104 6.50 21.18 -26.42
N ALA A 105 6.41 21.61 -27.68
CA ALA A 105 6.29 23.04 -28.02
C ALA A 105 5.06 23.74 -27.40
N ALA A 106 4.00 23.01 -27.07
CA ALA A 106 2.82 23.58 -26.44
C ALA A 106 3.09 24.01 -25.00
N ALA A 107 4.02 23.37 -24.29
CA ALA A 107 4.41 23.72 -22.92
C ALA A 107 5.40 24.88 -22.84
N LEU A 108 6.05 25.27 -23.96
CA LEU A 108 7.14 26.26 -23.96
C LEU A 108 6.74 27.60 -23.35
N GLU A 109 5.71 28.23 -23.86
CA GLU A 109 5.29 29.59 -23.38
C GLU A 109 4.81 29.54 -21.92
N PRO A 110 3.97 28.57 -21.48
CA PRO A 110 3.60 28.41 -20.08
C PRO A 110 4.80 28.25 -19.16
N LEU A 111 5.80 27.41 -19.54
CA LEU A 111 6.98 27.17 -18.75
C LEU A 111 7.93 28.36 -18.66
N LEU A 112 8.15 29.09 -19.77
CA LEU A 112 8.94 30.32 -19.75
C LEU A 112 8.32 31.38 -18.86
N LYS A 113 7.00 31.50 -18.87
CA LYS A 113 6.28 32.40 -17.97
C LYS A 113 6.42 31.93 -16.51
N LEU A 114 6.24 30.64 -16.24
CA LEU A 114 6.40 30.10 -14.90
C LEU A 114 7.82 30.34 -14.36
N TYR A 115 8.85 30.05 -15.18
CA TYR A 115 10.24 30.30 -14.82
C TYR A 115 10.49 31.76 -14.40
N ALA A 116 9.88 32.72 -15.11
CA ALA A 116 10.01 34.12 -14.79
C ALA A 116 9.23 34.58 -13.54
N ASP A 117 8.24 33.81 -13.13
CA ASP A 117 7.40 34.07 -11.94
C ASP A 117 8.00 33.47 -10.65
N LEU A 118 8.94 32.51 -10.74
CA LEU A 118 9.57 31.82 -9.62
C LEU A 118 10.85 32.50 -9.15
N GLU A 119 11.22 32.28 -7.89
CA GLU A 119 12.53 32.69 -7.38
C GLU A 119 13.63 31.78 -7.97
N GLU A 120 14.88 32.25 -7.96
CA GLU A 120 16.01 31.56 -8.59
C GLU A 120 16.24 30.16 -8.01
N THR A 121 16.06 30.01 -6.69
CA THR A 121 16.16 28.74 -5.96
C THR A 121 15.05 27.73 -6.29
N GLU A 122 13.87 28.21 -6.66
CA GLU A 122 12.68 27.40 -6.97
C GLU A 122 12.58 27.02 -8.46
N SER A 123 13.44 27.61 -9.31
CA SER A 123 13.33 27.52 -10.76
C SER A 123 14.06 26.32 -11.38
N GLY A 124 14.75 25.49 -10.58
CA GLY A 124 15.61 24.39 -11.03
C GLY A 124 14.84 23.35 -11.87
N GLU A 125 13.73 22.83 -11.32
CA GLU A 125 12.89 21.84 -11.99
C GLU A 125 12.28 22.39 -13.30
N VAL A 126 11.86 23.64 -13.31
CA VAL A 126 11.32 24.26 -14.53
C VAL A 126 12.41 24.42 -15.60
N ALA A 127 13.65 24.74 -15.20
CA ALA A 127 14.78 24.79 -16.12
C ALA A 127 15.11 23.40 -16.70
N PHE A 128 15.03 22.35 -15.87
CA PHE A 128 15.20 20.95 -16.29
C PHE A 128 14.11 20.55 -17.33
N ILE A 129 12.84 20.85 -17.06
CA ILE A 129 11.75 20.57 -17.99
C ILE A 129 11.97 21.32 -19.32
N LEU A 130 12.32 22.61 -19.26
CA LEU A 130 12.61 23.43 -20.44
C LEU A 130 13.76 22.84 -21.28
N ALA A 131 14.85 22.43 -20.64
CA ALA A 131 15.97 21.79 -21.31
C ALA A 131 15.58 20.46 -21.98
N SER A 132 14.63 19.74 -21.38
CA SER A 132 14.15 18.41 -21.79
C SER A 132 13.07 18.46 -22.90
N LEU A 133 12.43 19.61 -23.16
CA LEU A 133 11.32 19.76 -24.12
C LEU A 133 11.64 19.33 -25.56
N ARG A 134 12.92 19.13 -25.92
CA ARG A 134 13.39 18.87 -27.30
C ARG A 134 13.00 19.96 -28.31
N VAL A 135 12.70 21.15 -27.81
CA VAL A 135 12.37 22.35 -28.60
C VAL A 135 13.59 23.27 -28.67
N ARG A 136 14.01 23.65 -29.87
CA ARG A 136 15.09 24.63 -30.06
C ARG A 136 14.49 26.05 -30.00
N ASP A 137 14.80 26.78 -28.95
CA ASP A 137 14.38 28.17 -28.75
C ASP A 137 15.50 28.96 -28.07
N GLU A 138 15.84 30.09 -28.66
CA GLU A 138 16.95 30.95 -28.17
C GLU A 138 16.73 31.45 -26.73
N ARG A 139 15.48 31.52 -26.28
CA ARG A 139 15.14 31.95 -24.91
C ARG A 139 15.52 30.91 -23.88
N ILE A 140 15.35 29.58 -24.22
CA ILE A 140 15.82 28.49 -23.33
C ILE A 140 17.33 28.55 -23.20
N LEU A 141 18.06 28.65 -24.33
CA LEU A 141 19.52 28.75 -24.29
C LEU A 141 19.98 29.96 -23.45
N LYS A 142 19.39 31.14 -23.66
CA LYS A 142 19.73 32.32 -22.90
C LYS A 142 19.52 32.11 -21.40
N LEU A 143 18.37 31.56 -21.02
CA LEU A 143 18.04 31.27 -19.63
C LEU A 143 19.07 30.32 -19.00
N LEU A 144 19.43 29.24 -19.69
CA LEU A 144 20.41 28.28 -19.17
C LEU A 144 21.81 28.90 -19.06
N LEU A 145 22.20 29.79 -19.99
CA LEU A 145 23.47 30.50 -19.90
C LEU A 145 23.52 31.52 -18.74
N GLU A 146 22.40 32.17 -18.41
CA GLU A 146 22.28 33.06 -17.26
C GLU A 146 22.41 32.31 -15.93
N ARG A 147 21.93 31.05 -15.88
CA ARG A 147 22.07 30.18 -14.69
C ARG A 147 23.51 29.73 -14.37
N ILE A 148 24.44 29.77 -15.32
CA ILE A 148 25.86 29.41 -15.09
C ILE A 148 26.47 30.16 -13.90
N GLU A 149 26.08 31.45 -13.72
CA GLU A 149 26.60 32.27 -12.64
C GLU A 149 26.02 31.92 -11.26
N PHE A 150 24.86 31.26 -11.25
CA PHE A 150 24.15 30.89 -10.03
C PHE A 150 24.50 29.45 -9.57
N ASP A 151 24.37 28.47 -10.47
CA ASP A 151 24.67 27.07 -10.20
C ASP A 151 25.33 26.42 -11.42
N LEU A 152 26.65 26.28 -11.37
CA LEU A 152 27.42 25.78 -12.50
C LEU A 152 27.19 24.28 -12.72
N SER A 153 27.19 23.44 -11.66
CA SER A 153 27.07 21.97 -11.79
C SER A 153 25.73 21.57 -12.42
N ASP A 154 24.62 22.02 -11.82
CA ASP A 154 23.29 21.75 -12.35
C ASP A 154 23.13 22.30 -13.77
N THR A 155 23.65 23.51 -14.02
CA THR A 155 23.55 24.13 -15.34
C THR A 155 24.32 23.38 -16.41
N LEU A 156 25.47 22.81 -16.10
CA LEU A 156 26.22 21.95 -17.03
C LEU A 156 25.38 20.73 -17.45
N LEU A 157 24.72 20.07 -16.52
CA LEU A 157 23.79 18.97 -16.81
C LEU A 157 22.67 19.43 -17.77
N LEU A 158 22.02 20.58 -17.44
CA LEU A 158 20.92 21.12 -18.26
C LEU A 158 21.38 21.52 -19.66
N LEU A 159 22.56 22.12 -19.82
CA LEU A 159 23.13 22.45 -21.11
C LEU A 159 23.48 21.18 -21.93
N GLY A 160 23.95 20.13 -21.26
CA GLY A 160 24.14 18.81 -21.89
C GLY A 160 22.84 18.20 -22.39
N ILE A 161 21.78 18.23 -21.56
CA ILE A 161 20.42 17.79 -21.93
C ILE A 161 19.88 18.62 -23.09
N TYR A 162 20.00 19.93 -23.06
CA TYR A 162 19.57 20.82 -24.14
C TYR A 162 20.40 20.62 -25.41
N GLY A 163 21.73 20.42 -25.25
CA GLY A 163 22.66 20.00 -26.29
C GLY A 163 22.84 21.00 -27.45
N ASP A 164 22.70 22.31 -27.22
CA ASP A 164 22.92 23.33 -28.24
C ASP A 164 24.42 23.71 -28.34
N PRO A 165 25.05 23.51 -29.53
CA PRO A 165 26.46 23.86 -29.71
C PRO A 165 26.80 25.32 -29.42
N ALA A 166 25.82 26.23 -29.48
CA ALA A 166 26.01 27.65 -29.16
C ALA A 166 26.36 27.91 -27.69
N ALA A 167 26.13 26.92 -26.79
CA ALA A 167 26.56 26.99 -25.40
C ALA A 167 28.07 26.85 -25.20
N ARG A 168 28.80 26.26 -26.15
CA ARG A 168 30.24 25.92 -26.02
C ARG A 168 31.11 27.05 -25.51
N PRO A 169 31.06 28.31 -26.08
CA PRO A 169 31.95 29.36 -25.59
C PRO A 169 31.73 29.77 -24.15
N ALA A 170 30.47 29.72 -23.68
CA ALA A 170 30.14 30.03 -22.28
C ALA A 170 30.64 28.96 -21.32
N ILE A 171 30.52 27.67 -21.68
CA ILE A 171 31.01 26.54 -20.89
C ILE A 171 32.56 26.57 -20.83
N GLU A 172 33.24 26.83 -21.96
CA GLU A 172 34.71 26.99 -21.99
C GLU A 172 35.22 28.16 -21.14
N ASN A 173 34.45 29.27 -21.08
CA ASN A 173 34.78 30.38 -20.18
C ASN A 173 34.57 30.02 -18.70
N ALA A 174 33.47 29.31 -18.35
CA ALA A 174 33.22 28.83 -17.00
C ALA A 174 34.32 27.84 -16.54
N ALA A 175 34.79 26.99 -17.44
CA ALA A 175 35.90 26.06 -17.16
C ALA A 175 37.17 26.74 -16.69
N LEU A 176 37.46 27.96 -17.19
CA LEU A 176 38.61 28.72 -16.73
C LEU A 176 38.54 29.13 -15.26
N LEU A 177 37.33 29.32 -14.75
CA LEU A 177 37.07 29.74 -13.37
C LEU A 177 37.16 28.55 -12.36
N VAL A 178 36.95 27.32 -12.85
CA VAL A 178 36.93 26.09 -12.03
C VAL A 178 38.09 25.14 -12.35
N SER A 179 39.14 25.64 -12.99
CA SER A 179 40.28 24.83 -13.45
C SER A 179 41.01 24.01 -12.33
N ASP A 180 40.85 24.44 -11.08
CA ASP A 180 41.42 23.75 -9.92
C ASP A 180 40.51 22.71 -9.30
N ASP A 181 39.24 22.59 -9.77
CA ASP A 181 38.26 21.60 -9.33
C ASP A 181 38.17 20.46 -10.37
N ALA A 182 38.71 19.31 -10.01
CA ALA A 182 38.81 18.17 -10.90
C ALA A 182 37.43 17.53 -11.20
N GLU A 183 36.46 17.64 -10.28
CA GLU A 183 35.11 17.09 -10.41
C GLU A 183 34.29 17.96 -11.37
N LEU A 184 34.26 19.26 -11.13
CA LEU A 184 33.60 20.21 -12.04
C LEU A 184 34.24 20.22 -13.44
N MET A 185 35.56 20.10 -13.54
CA MET A 185 36.24 19.97 -14.84
C MET A 185 35.84 18.71 -15.62
N LYS A 186 35.56 17.62 -14.91
CA LYS A 186 35.01 16.42 -15.56
C LYS A 186 33.61 16.69 -16.11
N GLU A 187 32.73 17.28 -15.33
CA GLU A 187 31.36 17.65 -15.77
C GLU A 187 31.40 18.60 -16.98
N VAL A 188 32.28 19.60 -16.98
CA VAL A 188 32.53 20.47 -18.12
C VAL A 188 32.89 19.68 -19.38
N ASN A 189 33.82 18.74 -19.28
CA ASN A 189 34.26 17.95 -20.43
C ASN A 189 33.13 17.02 -20.94
N ASP A 190 32.43 16.37 -20.03
CA ASP A 190 31.29 15.50 -20.35
C ASP A 190 30.19 16.29 -21.07
N THR A 191 29.89 17.52 -20.60
CA THR A 191 28.92 18.41 -21.22
C THR A 191 29.38 18.86 -22.62
N LEU A 192 30.65 19.26 -22.77
CA LEU A 192 31.22 19.67 -24.07
C LEU A 192 31.19 18.56 -25.12
N GLU A 193 31.33 17.30 -24.71
CA GLU A 193 31.19 16.11 -25.57
C GLU A 193 29.73 15.89 -25.98
N GLN A 194 28.77 16.20 -25.12
CA GLN A 194 27.33 16.04 -25.40
C GLN A 194 26.78 17.12 -26.34
N LEU A 195 27.44 18.31 -26.42
CA LEU A 195 26.99 19.38 -27.28
C LEU A 195 27.06 19.00 -28.76
N GLY A 196 25.90 19.03 -29.42
CA GLY A 196 25.77 18.70 -30.85
C GLY A 196 25.79 17.21 -31.15
N ALA A 197 25.90 16.36 -30.15
CA ALA A 197 25.74 14.90 -30.35
C ALA A 197 24.29 14.61 -30.77
N PRO A 198 24.06 13.66 -31.72
CA PRO A 198 22.72 13.18 -32.01
C PRO A 198 22.18 12.56 -30.72
N LYS A 199 21.08 13.12 -30.20
CA LYS A 199 20.39 12.51 -29.06
C LYS A 199 19.74 11.23 -29.52
N GLU A 200 20.16 10.11 -28.94
CA GLU A 200 19.39 8.88 -29.06
C GLU A 200 17.97 9.13 -28.54
N PRO A 201 16.94 8.66 -29.26
CA PRO A 201 15.60 8.72 -28.70
C PRO A 201 15.64 7.93 -27.40
N LEU A 202 15.27 8.59 -26.28
CA LEU A 202 15.00 7.86 -25.05
C LEU A 202 13.93 6.83 -25.39
N VAL A 203 14.30 5.55 -25.39
CA VAL A 203 13.35 4.45 -25.46
C VAL A 203 12.77 4.33 -24.06
N GLU A 204 11.84 5.24 -23.75
CA GLU A 204 11.03 5.08 -22.54
C GLU A 204 10.11 3.89 -22.77
N GLU A 205 10.00 3.04 -21.73
CA GLU A 205 8.95 2.03 -21.72
C GLU A 205 7.59 2.75 -21.89
N PRO A 206 6.68 2.21 -22.71
CA PRO A 206 5.37 2.82 -22.89
C PRO A 206 4.68 2.96 -21.53
N PHE A 207 4.16 4.15 -21.24
CA PHE A 207 3.38 4.38 -20.02
C PHE A 207 2.15 3.48 -20.02
N ASP A 208 2.13 2.53 -19.10
CA ASP A 208 1.02 1.58 -18.93
C ASP A 208 0.21 1.91 -17.68
N ILE A 209 -0.84 2.70 -17.88
CA ILE A 209 -1.78 3.07 -16.81
C ILE A 209 -2.48 1.85 -16.21
N TRP A 210 -2.63 0.75 -16.96
CA TRP A 210 -3.28 -0.47 -16.49
C TRP A 210 -2.45 -1.20 -15.43
N THR A 211 -1.13 -1.05 -15.49
CA THR A 211 -0.22 -1.58 -14.46
C THR A 211 -0.26 -0.74 -13.18
N LEU A 212 -0.42 0.59 -13.32
CA LEU A 212 -0.50 1.49 -12.16
C LEU A 212 -1.84 1.41 -11.42
N TYR A 213 -2.92 1.18 -12.14
CA TYR A 213 -4.29 1.15 -11.62
C TYR A 213 -5.01 -0.12 -12.11
N PRO A 214 -4.63 -1.31 -11.63
CA PRO A 214 -5.27 -2.55 -12.03
C PRO A 214 -6.73 -2.60 -11.52
N PRO A 215 -7.68 -3.10 -12.33
CA PRO A 215 -9.11 -3.10 -11.97
C PRO A 215 -9.46 -4.02 -10.80
N GLU A 216 -8.53 -4.89 -10.42
CA GLU A 216 -8.66 -5.86 -9.33
C GLU A 216 -8.27 -5.28 -7.97
N ASP A 217 -7.62 -4.13 -7.93
CA ASP A 217 -7.16 -3.53 -6.68
C ASP A 217 -8.33 -3.16 -5.77
N ALA A 218 -8.20 -3.59 -4.53
CA ALA A 218 -9.15 -3.21 -3.50
C ALA A 218 -8.89 -1.76 -3.05
N PRO A 219 -9.95 -0.99 -2.75
CA PRO A 219 -9.80 0.33 -2.17
C PRO A 219 -9.15 0.24 -0.78
N PRO A 220 -8.67 1.36 -0.20
CA PRO A 220 -8.04 1.39 1.12
C PRO A 220 -9.07 1.11 2.22
N LEU A 221 -9.30 -0.17 2.52
CA LEU A 221 -10.32 -0.65 3.45
C LEU A 221 -10.17 -0.11 4.87
N ASP A 222 -8.97 0.30 5.25
CA ASP A 222 -8.67 0.84 6.58
C ASP A 222 -9.33 2.22 6.80
N LEU A 223 -9.59 2.95 5.72
CA LEU A 223 -10.23 4.27 5.75
C LEU A 223 -11.75 4.20 5.74
N LEU A 224 -12.33 3.00 5.54
CA LEU A 224 -13.78 2.82 5.41
C LEU A 224 -14.42 2.56 6.77
N ASP A 225 -15.63 3.08 6.95
CA ASP A 225 -16.50 2.66 8.04
C ASP A 225 -17.11 1.26 7.79
N GLU A 226 -17.88 0.75 8.75
CA GLU A 226 -18.44 -0.60 8.67
C GLU A 226 -19.52 -0.73 7.58
N ASP A 227 -20.30 0.32 7.35
CA ASP A 227 -21.36 0.33 6.33
C ASP A 227 -20.73 0.33 4.94
N GLU A 228 -19.72 1.13 4.70
CA GLU A 228 -18.98 1.20 3.44
C GLU A 228 -18.28 -0.13 3.12
N ARG A 229 -17.64 -0.77 4.11
CA ARG A 229 -17.09 -2.12 3.95
C ARG A 229 -18.17 -3.16 3.64
N GLY A 230 -19.34 -3.04 4.28
CA GLY A 230 -20.50 -3.88 4.02
C GLY A 230 -21.01 -3.78 2.58
N GLU A 231 -21.03 -2.57 1.99
CA GLU A 231 -21.40 -2.36 0.59
C GLU A 231 -20.46 -3.09 -0.38
N LEU A 232 -19.16 -3.15 -0.06
CA LEU A 232 -18.14 -3.85 -0.87
C LEU A 232 -18.32 -5.37 -0.92
N LEU A 233 -19.03 -5.96 0.03
CA LEU A 233 -19.37 -7.40 -0.01
C LEU A 233 -20.22 -7.78 -1.23
N THR A 234 -20.84 -6.82 -1.90
CA THR A 234 -21.64 -7.07 -3.12
C THR A 234 -20.91 -6.64 -4.40
N HIS A 235 -19.62 -6.31 -4.30
CA HIS A 235 -18.83 -5.83 -5.42
C HIS A 235 -18.70 -6.91 -6.52
N PRO A 236 -18.81 -6.57 -7.82
CA PRO A 236 -18.74 -7.56 -8.92
C PRO A 236 -17.35 -8.22 -9.02
N VAL A 237 -16.28 -7.56 -8.64
CA VAL A 237 -14.91 -8.13 -8.66
C VAL A 237 -14.68 -8.99 -7.41
N ALA A 238 -14.29 -10.24 -7.61
CA ALA A 238 -14.12 -11.22 -6.53
C ALA A 238 -13.02 -10.83 -5.54
N SER A 239 -11.87 -10.32 -6.00
CA SER A 239 -10.78 -9.88 -5.13
C SER A 239 -11.21 -8.76 -4.17
N ILE A 240 -12.04 -7.82 -4.64
CA ILE A 240 -12.57 -6.75 -3.79
C ILE A 240 -13.57 -7.30 -2.77
N ARG A 241 -14.47 -8.24 -3.17
CA ARG A 241 -15.35 -8.93 -2.20
C ARG A 241 -14.57 -9.71 -1.16
N ALA A 242 -13.49 -10.38 -1.58
CA ALA A 242 -12.61 -11.14 -0.68
C ALA A 242 -11.90 -10.21 0.33
N ALA A 243 -11.33 -9.11 -0.14
CA ALA A 243 -10.71 -8.10 0.72
C ALA A 243 -11.73 -7.48 1.69
N ALA A 244 -12.94 -7.14 1.22
CA ALA A 244 -14.02 -6.65 2.07
C ALA A 244 -14.42 -7.67 3.14
N ALA A 245 -14.60 -8.95 2.78
CA ALA A 245 -14.89 -10.00 3.75
C ALA A 245 -13.77 -10.15 4.79
N TYR A 246 -12.50 -10.12 4.35
CA TYR A 246 -11.34 -10.20 5.24
C TYR A 246 -11.25 -8.99 6.18
N SER A 247 -11.72 -7.81 5.79
CA SER A 247 -11.74 -6.63 6.66
C SER A 247 -12.62 -6.79 7.90
N PHE A 248 -13.52 -7.77 7.95
CA PHE A 248 -14.29 -8.15 9.13
C PHE A 248 -13.60 -9.18 10.02
N PHE A 249 -12.49 -9.77 9.57
CA PHE A 249 -11.71 -10.70 10.36
C PHE A 249 -11.09 -10.01 11.58
N ASN A 250 -11.18 -10.64 12.76
CA ASN A 250 -10.82 -10.06 14.05
C ASN A 250 -11.62 -8.78 14.45
N ARG A 251 -12.73 -8.54 13.78
CA ARG A 251 -13.72 -7.52 14.15
C ARG A 251 -15.02 -8.21 14.55
N GLN A 252 -15.95 -7.48 15.13
CA GLN A 252 -17.25 -8.06 15.50
C GLN A 252 -18.32 -7.55 14.51
N PRO A 253 -18.49 -8.20 13.33
CA PRO A 253 -19.54 -7.81 12.41
C PRO A 253 -20.91 -7.91 13.07
N ASP A 254 -21.83 -7.02 12.72
CA ASP A 254 -23.20 -7.06 13.24
C ASP A 254 -23.98 -8.29 12.73
N ALA A 255 -25.20 -8.49 13.24
CA ALA A 255 -26.01 -9.66 12.87
C ALA A 255 -26.40 -9.68 11.38
N ALA A 256 -26.57 -8.52 10.72
CA ALA A 256 -26.88 -8.44 9.30
C ALA A 256 -25.65 -8.77 8.45
N GLN A 257 -24.52 -8.24 8.82
CA GLN A 257 -23.21 -8.50 8.19
C GLN A 257 -22.82 -9.97 8.33
N ARG A 258 -22.96 -10.56 9.53
CA ARG A 258 -22.71 -12.01 9.74
C ARG A 258 -23.62 -12.89 8.88
N LYS A 259 -24.88 -12.54 8.76
CA LYS A 259 -25.81 -13.26 7.88
C LYS A 259 -25.40 -13.16 6.41
N GLN A 260 -24.94 -11.99 5.96
CA GLN A 260 -24.44 -11.80 4.61
C GLN A 260 -23.15 -12.59 4.37
N LEU A 261 -22.16 -12.51 5.30
CA LEU A 261 -20.93 -13.28 5.24
C LEU A 261 -21.20 -14.79 5.19
N LEU A 262 -22.14 -15.29 6.02
CA LEU A 262 -22.54 -16.71 5.99
C LEU A 262 -23.14 -17.12 4.65
N LYS A 263 -23.98 -16.27 4.06
CA LYS A 263 -24.53 -16.52 2.73
C LYS A 263 -23.43 -16.57 1.67
N MET A 264 -22.52 -15.60 1.67
CA MET A 264 -21.42 -15.55 0.72
C MET A 264 -20.45 -16.74 0.89
N ALA A 265 -20.15 -17.13 2.13
CA ALA A 265 -19.35 -18.30 2.43
C ALA A 265 -19.91 -19.61 1.84
N GLN A 266 -21.23 -19.69 1.66
CA GLN A 266 -21.91 -20.85 1.09
C GLN A 266 -22.15 -20.77 -0.42
N GLU A 267 -22.34 -19.57 -0.97
CA GLU A 267 -22.92 -19.37 -2.30
C GLU A 267 -22.03 -18.60 -3.28
N ASP A 268 -20.98 -17.89 -2.82
CA ASP A 268 -20.12 -17.12 -3.73
C ASP A 268 -19.41 -18.04 -4.73
N GLU A 269 -19.29 -17.62 -5.96
CA GLU A 269 -18.61 -18.38 -7.03
C GLU A 269 -17.11 -18.52 -6.80
N SER A 270 -16.47 -17.53 -6.13
CA SER A 270 -15.03 -17.51 -5.84
C SER A 270 -14.70 -18.28 -4.55
N ALA A 271 -13.78 -19.23 -4.65
CA ALA A 271 -13.26 -19.97 -3.49
C ALA A 271 -12.55 -19.06 -2.50
N GLU A 272 -11.84 -18.04 -3.00
CA GLU A 272 -11.18 -17.02 -2.18
C GLU A 272 -12.20 -16.22 -1.35
N VAL A 273 -13.27 -15.74 -1.98
CA VAL A 273 -14.33 -15.02 -1.25
C VAL A 273 -14.94 -15.90 -0.17
N ARG A 274 -15.25 -17.17 -0.49
CA ARG A 274 -15.79 -18.10 0.50
C ARG A 274 -14.82 -18.33 1.66
N ALA A 275 -13.52 -18.48 1.37
CA ALA A 275 -12.48 -18.63 2.39
C ALA A 275 -12.43 -17.43 3.35
N ARG A 276 -12.42 -16.20 2.82
CA ARG A 276 -12.41 -14.97 3.62
C ARG A 276 -13.67 -14.77 4.45
N CYS A 277 -14.82 -15.15 3.90
CA CYS A 277 -16.08 -15.14 4.64
C CYS A 277 -16.08 -16.13 5.82
N TRP A 278 -15.51 -17.34 5.64
CA TRP A 278 -15.35 -18.30 6.73
C TRP A 278 -14.41 -17.78 7.82
N GLU A 279 -13.29 -17.15 7.44
CA GLU A 279 -12.36 -16.52 8.40
C GLU A 279 -13.07 -15.41 9.19
N ALA A 280 -13.85 -14.55 8.53
CA ALA A 280 -14.57 -13.45 9.18
C ALA A 280 -15.65 -13.90 10.17
N LEU A 281 -16.08 -15.18 10.11
CA LEU A 281 -17.05 -15.79 11.03
C LEU A 281 -16.40 -16.52 12.21
N LEU A 282 -15.11 -16.30 12.49
CA LEU A 282 -14.34 -16.97 13.55
C LEU A 282 -15.05 -16.95 14.92
N ASP A 283 -15.59 -15.80 15.32
CA ASP A 283 -16.22 -15.63 16.64
C ASP A 283 -17.75 -15.88 16.62
N ALA A 284 -18.27 -16.41 15.50
CA ALA A 284 -19.72 -16.60 15.31
C ALA A 284 -20.15 -18.08 15.39
N THR A 285 -19.27 -18.99 15.78
CA THR A 285 -19.60 -20.45 15.82
C THR A 285 -20.72 -20.79 16.82
N GLU A 286 -20.92 -19.97 17.84
CA GLU A 286 -22.04 -20.12 18.80
C GLU A 286 -23.38 -19.68 18.25
N GLU A 287 -23.41 -18.95 17.13
CA GLU A 287 -24.66 -18.50 16.50
C GLU A 287 -25.38 -19.63 15.77
N ALA A 288 -26.71 -19.58 15.83
CA ALA A 288 -27.55 -20.61 15.26
C ALA A 288 -27.30 -20.79 13.74
N GLY A 289 -26.88 -21.95 13.35
CA GLY A 289 -26.67 -22.37 11.95
C GLY A 289 -25.27 -22.08 11.39
N VAL A 290 -24.45 -21.25 12.02
CA VAL A 290 -23.08 -20.97 11.54
C VAL A 290 -22.21 -22.22 11.64
N LEU A 291 -22.12 -22.81 12.83
CA LEU A 291 -21.33 -24.05 13.04
C LEU A 291 -21.84 -25.21 12.18
N ASP A 292 -23.17 -25.36 12.06
CA ASP A 292 -23.75 -26.42 11.22
C ASP A 292 -23.38 -26.25 9.74
N ALA A 293 -23.38 -25.01 9.24
CA ALA A 293 -22.95 -24.69 7.88
C ALA A 293 -21.45 -24.98 7.67
N MET A 294 -20.60 -24.59 8.63
CA MET A 294 -19.18 -24.87 8.62
C MET A 294 -18.88 -26.38 8.61
N LEU A 295 -19.54 -27.14 9.49
CA LEU A 295 -19.41 -28.60 9.53
C LEU A 295 -19.93 -29.27 8.24
N HIS A 296 -20.98 -28.71 7.65
CA HIS A 296 -21.48 -29.20 6.36
C HIS A 296 -20.45 -28.97 5.25
N ALA A 297 -19.87 -27.76 5.17
CA ALA A 297 -18.82 -27.41 4.21
C ALA A 297 -17.57 -28.30 4.40
N LEU A 298 -17.14 -28.51 5.65
CA LEU A 298 -15.97 -29.34 5.96
C LEU A 298 -16.09 -30.78 5.43
N ARG A 299 -17.31 -31.31 5.38
CA ARG A 299 -17.58 -32.69 4.89
C ARG A 299 -17.65 -32.79 3.37
N ASN A 300 -17.54 -31.66 2.64
CA ASN A 300 -17.50 -31.66 1.19
C ASN A 300 -16.15 -32.16 0.69
N PRO A 301 -16.04 -33.30 0.00
CA PRO A 301 -14.78 -33.84 -0.48
C PRO A 301 -14.17 -33.04 -1.64
N GLN A 302 -14.95 -32.14 -2.26
CA GLN A 302 -14.52 -31.26 -3.36
C GLN A 302 -14.12 -29.87 -2.88
N LEU A 303 -14.04 -29.64 -1.55
CA LEU A 303 -13.65 -28.35 -0.99
C LEU A 303 -12.25 -27.96 -1.44
N ALA A 304 -12.09 -26.80 -2.08
CA ALA A 304 -10.80 -26.28 -2.50
C ALA A 304 -9.89 -26.09 -1.26
N VAL A 305 -8.58 -26.26 -1.44
CA VAL A 305 -7.60 -26.11 -0.33
C VAL A 305 -7.69 -24.71 0.26
N GLU A 306 -7.79 -23.70 -0.57
CA GLU A 306 -7.93 -22.29 -0.15
C GLU A 306 -9.17 -22.08 0.73
N GLU A 307 -10.34 -22.57 0.30
CA GLU A 307 -11.57 -22.47 1.07
C GLU A 307 -11.47 -23.27 2.38
N LYS A 308 -10.83 -24.45 2.35
CA LYS A 308 -10.57 -25.25 3.54
C LYS A 308 -9.67 -24.53 4.54
N CYS A 309 -8.70 -23.74 4.06
CA CYS A 309 -7.87 -22.88 4.89
C CYS A 309 -8.71 -21.88 5.70
N GLY A 310 -9.54 -21.10 5.03
CA GLY A 310 -10.40 -20.11 5.69
C GLY A 310 -11.42 -20.77 6.63
N LEU A 311 -12.04 -21.86 6.19
CA LEU A 311 -13.01 -22.60 7.00
C LEU A 311 -12.39 -23.12 8.32
N LEU A 312 -11.19 -23.70 8.29
CA LEU A 312 -10.56 -24.25 9.49
C LEU A 312 -10.00 -23.17 10.42
N VAL A 313 -9.60 -22.02 9.89
CA VAL A 313 -9.31 -20.84 10.71
C VAL A 313 -10.59 -20.36 11.40
N GLY A 314 -11.70 -20.21 10.66
CA GLY A 314 -13.00 -19.84 11.23
C GLY A 314 -13.55 -20.83 12.26
N MET A 315 -13.16 -22.10 12.19
CA MET A 315 -13.55 -23.16 13.13
C MET A 315 -12.53 -23.42 14.23
N ALA A 316 -11.50 -22.61 14.39
CA ALA A 316 -10.40 -22.90 15.32
C ALA A 316 -10.90 -23.15 16.76
N ALA A 317 -11.89 -22.39 17.24
CA ALA A 317 -12.49 -22.59 18.56
C ALA A 317 -13.14 -23.97 18.77
N GLU A 318 -13.49 -24.66 17.67
CA GLU A 318 -14.16 -25.98 17.69
C GLU A 318 -13.18 -27.17 17.67
N ALA A 319 -11.89 -26.93 17.93
CA ALA A 319 -10.85 -27.98 17.91
C ALA A 319 -11.06 -29.10 18.95
N ASP A 320 -11.91 -28.92 19.93
CA ASP A 320 -12.35 -29.98 20.85
C ASP A 320 -13.10 -31.09 20.11
N ARG A 321 -13.73 -30.78 18.96
CA ARG A 321 -14.34 -31.76 18.06
C ARG A 321 -13.29 -32.53 17.31
N ALA A 322 -13.35 -33.87 17.41
CA ALA A 322 -12.33 -34.73 16.79
C ALA A 322 -12.28 -34.54 15.25
N GLU A 323 -13.42 -34.29 14.58
CA GLU A 323 -13.45 -34.08 13.13
C GLU A 323 -12.75 -32.80 12.73
N VAL A 324 -12.91 -31.69 13.47
CA VAL A 324 -12.24 -30.42 13.21
C VAL A 324 -10.75 -30.55 13.47
N ARG A 325 -10.38 -31.11 14.61
CA ARG A 325 -8.97 -31.33 14.97
C ARG A 325 -8.22 -32.17 13.94
N GLN A 326 -8.84 -33.27 13.46
CA GLN A 326 -8.25 -34.09 12.43
C GLN A 326 -8.11 -33.35 11.11
N ALA A 327 -9.12 -32.55 10.70
CA ALA A 327 -9.08 -31.77 9.48
C ALA A 327 -7.97 -30.72 9.51
N ILE A 328 -7.68 -30.08 10.65
CA ILE A 328 -6.55 -29.16 10.84
C ILE A 328 -5.22 -29.91 10.65
N VAL A 329 -5.07 -31.11 11.21
CA VAL A 329 -3.87 -31.93 11.01
C VAL A 329 -3.72 -32.38 9.56
N ASP A 330 -4.82 -32.75 8.90
CA ASP A 330 -4.79 -33.13 7.48
C ASP A 330 -4.40 -31.93 6.59
N LEU A 331 -4.89 -30.73 6.90
CA LEU A 331 -4.52 -29.51 6.19
C LEU A 331 -3.02 -29.18 6.39
N TYR A 332 -2.50 -29.36 7.60
CA TYR A 332 -1.08 -29.14 7.89
C TYR A 332 -0.15 -30.02 7.03
N ALA A 333 -0.59 -31.21 6.61
CA ALA A 333 0.16 -32.08 5.73
C ALA A 333 0.24 -31.58 4.28
N ILE A 334 -0.65 -30.65 3.89
CA ILE A 334 -0.69 -30.02 2.56
C ILE A 334 0.24 -28.80 2.58
N PRO A 335 1.27 -28.71 1.72
CA PRO A 335 2.20 -27.57 1.73
C PRO A 335 1.51 -26.22 1.66
N GLU A 336 0.56 -26.04 0.73
CA GLU A 336 -0.19 -24.81 0.48
C GLU A 336 -1.13 -24.43 1.66
N GLY A 337 -1.52 -25.41 2.46
CA GLY A 337 -2.41 -25.21 3.62
C GLY A 337 -1.68 -25.09 4.96
N ARG A 338 -0.37 -25.32 4.99
CA ARG A 338 0.40 -25.48 6.24
C ARG A 338 0.39 -24.24 7.11
N ALA A 339 0.60 -23.07 6.53
CA ALA A 339 0.59 -21.80 7.27
C ALA A 339 -0.77 -21.57 7.95
N LYS A 340 -1.86 -21.75 7.20
CA LYS A 340 -3.23 -21.61 7.72
C LYS A 340 -3.62 -22.70 8.72
N ALA A 341 -3.11 -23.91 8.57
CA ALA A 341 -3.29 -24.95 9.57
C ALA A 341 -2.60 -24.59 10.89
N LEU A 342 -1.36 -24.05 10.85
CA LEU A 342 -0.69 -23.52 12.03
C LEU A 342 -1.45 -22.35 12.64
N GLU A 343 -2.05 -21.47 11.82
CA GLU A 343 -2.92 -20.40 12.29
C GLU A 343 -4.13 -20.96 13.04
N ALA A 344 -4.86 -21.90 12.47
CA ALA A 344 -5.99 -22.55 13.15
C ALA A 344 -5.55 -23.25 14.45
N MET A 345 -4.36 -23.88 14.47
CA MET A 345 -3.80 -24.51 15.66
C MET A 345 -3.56 -23.52 16.79
N TRP A 346 -2.90 -22.37 16.53
CA TRP A 346 -2.61 -21.45 17.62
C TRP A 346 -3.85 -20.68 18.08
N ARG A 347 -4.79 -20.37 17.19
CA ARG A 347 -6.07 -19.76 17.56
C ARG A 347 -6.93 -20.68 18.44
N SER A 348 -6.86 -21.98 18.22
CA SER A 348 -7.60 -22.96 19.03
C SER A 348 -7.08 -23.08 20.47
N VAL A 349 -5.82 -22.80 20.70
CA VAL A 349 -5.10 -23.09 21.96
C VAL A 349 -5.29 -24.53 22.47
N HIS A 350 -5.70 -25.46 21.58
CA HIS A 350 -5.96 -26.84 21.96
C HIS A 350 -4.64 -27.59 22.27
N PRO A 351 -4.51 -28.28 23.42
CA PRO A 351 -3.23 -28.87 23.88
C PRO A 351 -2.54 -29.83 22.90
N ALA A 352 -3.29 -30.52 22.05
CA ALA A 352 -2.75 -31.44 21.04
C ALA A 352 -1.85 -30.76 20.00
N PHE A 353 -1.90 -29.44 19.84
CA PHE A 353 -1.14 -28.77 18.83
C PHE A 353 0.16 -28.13 19.32
N ARG A 354 0.42 -28.18 20.63
CA ARG A 354 1.59 -27.52 21.23
C ARG A 354 2.92 -27.81 20.54
N ASP A 355 3.13 -29.04 20.11
CA ASP A 355 4.42 -29.50 19.59
C ASP A 355 4.62 -29.22 18.09
N TYR A 356 3.67 -28.53 17.45
CA TYR A 356 3.76 -28.21 16.02
C TYR A 356 4.65 -27.00 15.73
N PHE A 357 4.84 -26.06 16.65
CA PHE A 357 5.36 -24.72 16.35
C PHE A 357 6.88 -24.59 16.37
N ALA A 358 7.55 -25.09 17.42
CA ALA A 358 9.00 -24.86 17.63
C ALA A 358 9.86 -25.23 16.41
N LYS A 359 9.53 -26.27 15.68
CA LYS A 359 10.26 -26.75 14.50
C LYS A 359 10.15 -25.84 13.28
N HIS A 360 9.20 -24.88 13.25
CA HIS A 360 8.95 -23.97 12.15
C HIS A 360 9.45 -22.54 12.40
N LEU A 361 10.08 -22.26 13.53
CA LEU A 361 10.62 -20.92 13.82
C LEU A 361 11.71 -20.47 12.83
N ASN A 362 12.35 -21.42 12.14
CA ASN A 362 13.35 -21.17 11.11
C ASN A 362 12.92 -21.69 9.72
N ASP A 363 11.63 -21.79 9.46
CA ASP A 363 11.12 -22.24 8.16
C ASP A 363 11.51 -21.23 7.06
N ALA A 364 11.68 -21.71 5.82
CA ALA A 364 12.00 -20.84 4.70
C ALA A 364 10.80 -19.95 4.32
N ASP A 365 9.58 -20.43 4.53
CA ASP A 365 8.34 -19.71 4.27
C ASP A 365 8.04 -18.75 5.43
N LEU A 366 7.87 -17.46 5.09
CA LEU A 366 7.64 -16.39 6.06
C LEU A 366 6.31 -16.55 6.81
N GLU A 367 5.24 -16.95 6.12
CA GLU A 367 3.93 -17.12 6.73
C GLU A 367 3.90 -18.32 7.70
N ILE A 368 4.63 -19.38 7.36
CA ILE A 368 4.83 -20.53 8.27
C ILE A 368 5.61 -20.07 9.50
N ARG A 369 6.67 -19.26 9.34
CA ARG A 369 7.43 -18.71 10.47
C ARG A 369 6.55 -17.83 11.37
N ARG A 370 5.76 -16.93 10.79
CA ARG A 370 4.83 -16.06 11.52
C ARG A 370 3.85 -16.89 12.34
N ALA A 371 3.16 -17.84 11.71
CA ALA A 371 2.22 -18.71 12.41
C ALA A 371 2.88 -19.51 13.54
N ALA A 372 4.14 -19.93 13.35
CA ALA A 372 4.91 -20.64 14.37
C ALA A 372 5.29 -19.73 15.55
N ILE A 373 5.71 -18.49 15.29
CA ILE A 373 6.03 -17.47 16.30
C ILE A 373 4.79 -17.21 17.17
N TRP A 374 3.63 -16.97 16.57
CA TRP A 374 2.37 -16.78 17.29
C TRP A 374 2.00 -18.00 18.13
N GLY A 375 2.14 -19.21 17.57
CA GLY A 375 1.93 -20.46 18.31
C GLY A 375 2.84 -20.61 19.52
N VAL A 376 4.12 -20.29 19.40
CA VAL A 376 5.05 -20.28 20.54
C VAL A 376 4.58 -19.34 21.64
N GLY A 377 4.07 -18.15 21.27
CA GLY A 377 3.51 -17.17 22.18
C GLY A 377 2.28 -17.70 22.91
N TYR A 378 1.23 -18.08 22.18
CA TYR A 378 -0.05 -18.52 22.75
C TYR A 378 0.07 -19.77 23.62
N TYR A 379 0.89 -20.73 23.21
CA TYR A 379 1.14 -21.94 24.03
C TYR A 379 2.16 -21.72 25.15
N GLY A 380 2.76 -20.53 25.26
CA GLY A 380 3.76 -20.21 26.26
C GLY A 380 4.94 -21.20 26.22
N ILE A 381 5.51 -21.45 25.05
CA ILE A 381 6.64 -22.39 24.85
C ILE A 381 7.94 -21.71 25.25
N ARG A 382 8.21 -21.65 26.54
CA ARG A 382 9.32 -20.89 27.13
C ARG A 382 10.70 -21.37 26.73
N SER A 383 10.86 -22.59 26.23
CA SER A 383 12.12 -23.10 25.68
C SER A 383 12.59 -22.29 24.47
N GLU A 384 11.68 -21.62 23.78
CA GLU A 384 11.96 -20.88 22.55
C GLU A 384 12.16 -19.36 22.78
N LEU A 385 12.19 -18.89 24.02
CA LEU A 385 12.37 -17.45 24.32
C LEU A 385 13.67 -16.88 23.76
N ASP A 386 14.75 -17.65 23.70
CA ASP A 386 16.02 -17.21 23.15
C ASP A 386 15.94 -17.10 21.61
N THR A 387 15.22 -18.00 20.96
CA THR A 387 14.95 -17.95 19.51
C THR A 387 14.09 -16.73 19.17
N LEU A 388 13.01 -16.48 19.92
CA LEU A 388 12.17 -15.29 19.72
C LEU A 388 12.99 -14.00 19.90
N ARG A 389 13.92 -13.96 20.88
CA ARG A 389 14.77 -12.78 21.11
C ARG A 389 15.73 -12.49 19.97
N GLN A 390 16.20 -13.52 19.27
CA GLN A 390 17.05 -13.33 18.07
C GLN A 390 16.29 -12.66 16.94
N LEU A 391 14.98 -12.90 16.83
CA LEU A 391 14.10 -12.31 15.82
C LEU A 391 13.78 -10.83 16.08
N PHE A 392 14.15 -10.25 17.23
CA PHE A 392 14.01 -8.79 17.46
C PHE A 392 14.88 -7.93 16.52
N ASN A 393 15.86 -8.54 15.85
CA ASN A 393 16.70 -7.88 14.86
C ASN A 393 16.24 -8.11 13.41
N ASP A 394 15.15 -8.84 13.22
CA ASP A 394 14.54 -9.11 11.92
C ASP A 394 13.42 -8.09 11.69
N GLU A 395 13.57 -7.21 10.69
CA GLU A 395 12.63 -6.12 10.42
C GLU A 395 11.22 -6.63 10.10
N GLU A 396 11.10 -7.78 9.43
CA GLU A 396 9.80 -8.35 9.05
C GLU A 396 9.09 -9.11 10.18
N LEU A 397 9.85 -9.66 11.12
CA LEU A 397 9.32 -10.53 12.19
C LEU A 397 9.41 -9.91 13.59
N ARG A 398 10.01 -8.74 13.74
CA ARG A 398 10.24 -8.09 15.03
C ARG A 398 8.96 -7.91 15.83
N SER A 399 7.92 -7.38 15.22
CA SER A 399 6.63 -7.15 15.90
C SER A 399 5.97 -8.46 16.32
N ASP A 400 5.94 -9.47 15.44
CA ASP A 400 5.41 -10.79 15.76
C ASP A 400 6.19 -11.44 16.91
N ALA A 401 7.51 -11.34 16.86
CA ALA A 401 8.39 -11.91 17.89
C ALA A 401 8.26 -11.20 19.25
N LEU A 402 8.10 -9.87 19.28
CA LEU A 402 7.85 -9.10 20.50
C LEU A 402 6.53 -9.50 21.15
N PHE A 403 5.46 -9.60 20.36
CA PHE A 403 4.16 -10.03 20.83
C PHE A 403 4.21 -11.45 21.41
N ALA A 404 4.75 -12.41 20.65
CA ALA A 404 4.88 -13.81 21.08
C ALA A 404 5.79 -13.97 22.31
N TYR A 405 6.88 -13.21 22.37
CA TYR A 405 7.77 -13.20 23.52
C TYR A 405 7.08 -12.71 24.78
N ALA A 406 6.31 -11.60 24.68
CA ALA A 406 5.55 -11.07 25.79
C ALA A 406 4.46 -12.05 26.29
N LEU A 407 3.79 -12.76 25.38
CA LEU A 407 2.87 -13.85 25.73
C LEU A 407 3.55 -15.03 26.43
N ALA A 408 4.74 -15.43 25.99
CA ALA A 408 5.41 -16.65 26.46
C ALA A 408 6.26 -16.43 27.72
N ILE A 409 6.74 -15.21 27.98
CA ILE A 409 7.69 -14.92 29.07
C ILE A 409 7.15 -15.19 30.48
N PRO A 410 5.84 -14.99 30.82
CA PRO A 410 5.34 -15.25 32.15
C PRO A 410 5.45 -16.72 32.55
N SER A 411 6.26 -17.03 33.58
CA SER A 411 6.25 -18.37 34.20
C SER A 411 5.04 -18.58 35.09
N GLU A 412 4.55 -17.48 35.65
CA GLU A 412 3.35 -17.39 36.47
C GLU A 412 2.56 -16.16 36.02
N VAL A 413 1.32 -16.38 35.62
CA VAL A 413 0.45 -15.30 35.15
C VAL A 413 -0.15 -14.59 36.34
N SER A 414 0.27 -13.33 36.58
CA SER A 414 -0.19 -12.51 37.73
C SER A 414 -0.19 -11.03 37.35
N ARG A 415 -1.30 -10.33 37.61
CA ARG A 415 -1.43 -8.86 37.39
C ARG A 415 -0.28 -8.07 38.02
N ALA A 416 0.15 -8.46 39.25
CA ALA A 416 1.22 -7.76 39.96
C ALA A 416 2.58 -7.81 39.23
N ARG A 417 2.80 -8.77 38.34
CA ARG A 417 4.04 -8.95 37.60
C ARG A 417 4.08 -8.29 36.23
N MET A 418 2.93 -7.90 35.67
CA MET A 418 2.86 -7.44 34.26
C MET A 418 3.74 -6.22 34.00
N LYS A 419 3.75 -5.21 34.90
CA LYS A 419 4.61 -4.03 34.75
C LYS A 419 6.11 -4.38 34.76
N SER A 420 6.54 -5.33 35.60
CA SER A 420 7.94 -5.78 35.63
C SER A 420 8.31 -6.61 34.41
N LEU A 421 7.35 -7.36 33.85
CA LEU A 421 7.53 -8.09 32.61
C LEU A 421 7.62 -7.17 31.41
N PHE A 422 6.81 -6.10 31.36
CA PHE A 422 6.93 -5.06 30.34
C PHE A 422 8.34 -4.46 30.31
N THR A 423 8.84 -3.97 31.47
CA THR A 423 10.21 -3.43 31.59
C THR A 423 11.28 -4.45 31.18
N ARG A 424 11.03 -5.74 31.43
CA ARG A 424 11.94 -6.80 30.98
C ARG A 424 11.95 -6.95 29.47
N VAL A 425 10.77 -6.96 28.81
CA VAL A 425 10.68 -7.02 27.34
C VAL A 425 11.37 -5.84 26.70
N GLU A 426 11.10 -4.62 27.19
CA GLU A 426 11.73 -3.37 26.75
C GLU A 426 13.27 -3.47 26.81
N LYS A 427 13.80 -3.97 27.94
CA LYS A 427 15.24 -4.18 28.11
C LYS A 427 15.82 -5.23 27.16
N ASP A 428 15.13 -6.38 27.03
CA ASP A 428 15.58 -7.49 26.18
C ASP A 428 15.53 -7.08 24.68
N ALA A 429 14.64 -6.14 24.31
CA ALA A 429 14.50 -5.59 22.95
C ALA A 429 15.43 -4.38 22.67
N HIS A 430 16.24 -3.93 23.65
CA HIS A 430 17.07 -2.73 23.55
C HIS A 430 16.30 -1.43 23.24
N GLY A 431 15.08 -1.32 23.72
CA GLY A 431 14.13 -0.24 23.50
C GLY A 431 12.98 -0.67 22.60
N LEU A 432 11.87 0.05 22.72
CA LEU A 432 10.63 -0.14 21.97
C LEU A 432 10.20 1.19 21.36
N SER A 433 9.64 1.16 20.16
CA SER A 433 8.89 2.29 19.63
C SER A 433 7.54 2.40 20.34
N GLU A 434 6.83 3.52 20.18
CA GLU A 434 5.51 3.73 20.78
C GLU A 434 4.50 2.65 20.37
N MET A 435 4.51 2.26 19.09
CA MET A 435 3.67 1.15 18.58
C MET A 435 4.05 -0.20 19.20
N GLU A 436 5.35 -0.46 19.38
CA GLU A 436 5.81 -1.72 19.99
C GLU A 436 5.50 -1.78 21.50
N GLU A 437 5.51 -0.65 22.18
CA GLU A 437 5.06 -0.58 23.58
C GLU A 437 3.60 -1.01 23.73
N GLU A 438 2.72 -0.46 22.90
CA GLU A 438 1.30 -0.83 22.89
C GLU A 438 1.10 -2.31 22.53
N LEU A 439 1.84 -2.81 21.53
CA LEU A 439 1.81 -4.22 21.16
C LEU A 439 2.21 -5.14 22.32
N VAL A 440 3.27 -4.82 23.04
CA VAL A 440 3.74 -5.59 24.21
C VAL A 440 2.75 -5.52 25.37
N LYS A 441 2.15 -4.35 25.63
CA LYS A 441 1.10 -4.19 26.65
C LYS A 441 -0.12 -5.04 26.32
N THR A 442 -0.56 -5.01 25.07
CA THR A 442 -1.66 -5.84 24.56
C THR A 442 -1.35 -7.33 24.74
N ALA A 443 -0.17 -7.80 24.38
CA ALA A 443 0.23 -9.21 24.56
C ALA A 443 0.22 -9.65 26.03
N LEU A 444 0.68 -8.80 26.94
CA LEU A 444 0.68 -9.11 28.37
C LEU A 444 -0.74 -9.14 28.96
N ASP A 445 -1.63 -8.27 28.50
CA ASP A 445 -3.05 -8.28 28.90
C ASP A 445 -3.79 -9.47 28.29
N GLU A 446 -3.52 -9.82 27.03
CA GLU A 446 -4.01 -11.05 26.38
C GLU A 446 -3.63 -12.28 27.20
N ARG A 447 -2.40 -12.34 27.70
CA ARG A 447 -1.95 -13.43 28.56
C ARG A 447 -2.71 -13.51 29.87
N LEU A 448 -3.16 -12.39 30.44
CA LEU A 448 -4.04 -12.35 31.60
C LEU A 448 -5.43 -12.86 31.26
N LEU A 449 -6.00 -12.39 30.16
CA LEU A 449 -7.32 -12.81 29.68
C LEU A 449 -7.37 -14.34 29.42
N LEU A 450 -6.37 -14.90 28.79
CA LEU A 450 -6.23 -16.36 28.59
C LEU A 450 -6.16 -17.15 29.92
N ALA A 451 -5.77 -16.49 31.02
CA ALA A 451 -5.75 -17.06 32.35
C ALA A 451 -7.00 -16.70 33.18
N GLY A 452 -8.03 -16.13 32.58
CA GLY A 452 -9.26 -15.67 33.23
C GLY A 452 -9.04 -14.52 34.22
N LYS A 453 -8.09 -13.63 33.93
CA LYS A 453 -7.73 -12.48 34.78
C LYS A 453 -7.96 -11.18 34.04
N GLU A 454 -8.30 -10.12 34.79
CA GLU A 454 -8.50 -8.77 34.23
C GLU A 454 -7.20 -8.18 33.69
N PRO A 455 -7.24 -7.41 32.60
CA PRO A 455 -6.11 -6.70 32.03
C PRO A 455 -5.53 -5.63 32.99
N VAL A 456 -4.32 -5.14 32.70
CA VAL A 456 -3.59 -4.17 33.51
C VAL A 456 -3.27 -2.89 32.75
N PHE A 457 -3.07 -2.97 31.45
CA PHE A 457 -2.64 -1.85 30.63
C PHE A 457 -3.77 -1.23 29.80
N GLN A 458 -4.74 -2.01 29.36
CA GLN A 458 -5.91 -1.49 28.67
C GLN A 458 -6.83 -0.76 29.67
N PRO A 459 -7.37 0.42 29.34
CA PRO A 459 -8.40 1.03 30.13
C PRO A 459 -9.62 0.08 30.17
N GLN A 460 -10.21 -0.10 31.35
CA GLN A 460 -11.53 -0.72 31.45
C GLN A 460 -12.52 0.25 30.76
N GLU A 461 -13.15 -0.20 29.69
CA GLU A 461 -14.36 0.45 29.19
C GLU A 461 -15.44 0.25 30.27
N ASP A 462 -15.80 1.35 30.97
CA ASP A 462 -16.90 1.39 31.93
C ASP A 462 -18.25 1.37 31.23
#